data_81886eb3c1d276b8d0182780b81913c8
#
_entry.id   81886eb3c1d276b8d0182780b81913c8
#
_cell.length_a   1.000
_cell.length_b   1.000
_cell.length_c   1.000
_cell.angle_alpha   90.00
_cell.angle_beta   90.00
_cell.angle_gamma   90.00
#
_symmetry.space_group_name_H-M   'P 1'
#
loop_
_entity.id
_entity.type
_entity.pdbx_description
1 polymer ?
#
loop_
_entity_poly.entity_id
_entity_poly.type
_entity_poly.pdbx_seq_one_letter_code
_entity_poly.pdbx_strand_id
1 'polypeptide(L)'
;MSDLIGTWRLVATRAWDDDDNELPVPYGPIPRGVVAFDDNQRMMCVLVDGRQDLPAAAGADTAREYASYTGQYTFADNVLTTSCDCSSDSARVGTDQVRQVRFAGDRLILRPPVRRKNTGVNEHRELEWEKLA
;
A
#
# COMPACT_ATOMS: atom_id res chain seq x y z
N MET A 1 18.22 -4.37 -14.56
CA MET A 1 16.97 -3.64 -14.67
C MET A 1 15.90 -4.33 -13.83
N SER A 2 15.17 -3.58 -13.04
CA SER A 2 14.19 -4.17 -12.15
C SER A 2 12.83 -4.27 -12.84
N ASP A 3 12.14 -5.40 -12.67
CA ASP A 3 10.76 -5.56 -13.13
C ASP A 3 9.79 -4.65 -12.39
N LEU A 4 10.25 -4.04 -11.31
CA LEU A 4 9.45 -3.11 -10.51
C LEU A 4 9.29 -1.75 -11.17
N ILE A 5 10.27 -1.32 -11.97
CA ILE A 5 10.26 0.01 -12.59
C ILE A 5 9.04 0.17 -13.48
N GLY A 6 8.32 1.27 -13.29
CA GLY A 6 7.11 1.59 -14.04
C GLY A 6 6.05 2.20 -13.16
N THR A 7 4.86 2.32 -13.73
CA THR A 7 3.67 2.83 -13.05
C THR A 7 2.65 1.71 -12.95
N TRP A 8 2.11 1.53 -11.75
CA TRP A 8 1.19 0.43 -11.43
C TRP A 8 -0.10 0.98 -10.86
N ARG A 9 -1.22 0.37 -11.21
CA ARG A 9 -2.56 0.73 -10.70
C ARG A 9 -3.05 -0.35 -9.75
N LEU A 10 -3.60 0.08 -8.60
CA LEU A 10 -4.19 -0.83 -7.63
C LEU A 10 -5.45 -1.48 -8.21
N VAL A 11 -5.53 -2.80 -8.13
CA VAL A 11 -6.69 -3.56 -8.65
C VAL A 11 -7.45 -4.30 -7.56
N ALA A 12 -6.80 -4.68 -6.47
CA ALA A 12 -7.47 -5.40 -5.37
C ALA A 12 -6.70 -5.27 -4.08
N THR A 13 -7.41 -5.39 -2.98
CA THR A 13 -6.82 -5.44 -1.64
C THR A 13 -7.42 -6.61 -0.88
N ARG A 14 -6.65 -7.16 0.06
CA ARG A 14 -7.11 -8.24 0.92
C ARG A 14 -6.53 -8.04 2.31
N ALA A 15 -7.29 -8.46 3.34
CA ALA A 15 -6.82 -8.49 4.71
C ALA A 15 -7.38 -9.72 5.42
N TRP A 16 -6.59 -10.29 6.33
CA TRP A 16 -7.00 -11.47 7.09
C TRP A 16 -6.26 -11.49 8.43
N ASP A 17 -6.80 -12.26 9.39
CA ASP A 17 -6.19 -12.42 10.71
C ASP A 17 -5.29 -13.66 10.76
N ASP A 18 -4.76 -13.97 11.94
CA ASP A 18 -3.86 -15.12 12.12
C ASP A 18 -4.54 -16.46 11.88
N ASP A 19 -5.88 -16.51 11.93
CA ASP A 19 -6.67 -17.73 11.71
C ASP A 19 -7.28 -17.77 10.31
N ASP A 20 -6.79 -16.92 9.40
CA ASP A 20 -7.26 -16.80 8.02
C ASP A 20 -8.70 -16.32 7.87
N ASN A 21 -9.26 -15.70 8.91
CA ASN A 21 -10.57 -15.06 8.80
C ASN A 21 -10.42 -13.75 8.01
N GLU A 22 -11.35 -13.52 7.08
CA GLU A 22 -11.34 -12.28 6.31
C GLU A 22 -11.62 -11.07 7.21
N LEU A 23 -10.83 -10.02 7.01
CA LEU A 23 -11.03 -8.74 7.66
C LEU A 23 -11.54 -7.73 6.62
N PRO A 24 -12.06 -6.56 7.04
CA PRO A 24 -12.48 -5.54 6.09
C PRO A 24 -11.36 -5.20 5.11
N VAL A 25 -11.71 -5.10 3.83
CA VAL A 25 -10.74 -4.83 2.79
C VAL A 25 -10.13 -3.44 2.96
N PRO A 26 -8.79 -3.32 2.88
CA PRO A 26 -8.14 -2.01 2.93
C PRO A 26 -8.62 -1.13 1.79
N TYR A 27 -8.87 0.14 2.09
CA TYR A 27 -9.33 1.15 1.13
C TYR A 27 -10.71 0.85 0.53
N GLY A 28 -11.54 0.07 1.25
CA GLY A 28 -12.94 -0.15 0.92
C GLY A 28 -13.19 -1.01 -0.30
N PRO A 29 -14.45 -1.11 -0.75
CA PRO A 29 -14.83 -1.98 -1.87
C PRO A 29 -14.43 -1.41 -3.23
N ILE A 30 -14.05 -0.14 -3.32
CA ILE A 30 -13.58 0.49 -4.56
C ILE A 30 -12.20 1.10 -4.28
N PRO A 31 -11.16 0.26 -4.11
CA PRO A 31 -9.84 0.80 -3.84
C PRO A 31 -9.26 1.48 -5.08
N ARG A 32 -8.63 2.62 -4.88
CA ARG A 32 -7.95 3.37 -5.93
C ARG A 32 -6.52 3.61 -5.50
N GLY A 33 -5.60 3.51 -6.44
CA GLY A 33 -4.22 3.79 -6.12
C GLY A 33 -3.32 3.71 -7.33
N VAL A 34 -2.22 4.44 -7.24
CA VAL A 34 -1.15 4.40 -8.23
C VAL A 34 0.17 4.40 -7.46
N VAL A 35 1.08 3.55 -7.88
CA VAL A 35 2.46 3.57 -7.41
C VAL A 35 3.38 3.65 -8.62
N ALA A 36 4.38 4.52 -8.53
CA ALA A 36 5.37 4.70 -9.59
C ALA A 36 6.76 4.47 -9.02
N PHE A 37 7.55 3.68 -9.75
CA PHE A 37 8.96 3.43 -9.43
C PHE A 37 9.79 3.86 -10.62
N ASP A 38 10.70 4.82 -10.43
CA ASP A 38 11.57 5.25 -11.51
C ASP A 38 12.94 4.58 -11.43
N ASP A 39 13.76 4.81 -12.44
CA ASP A 39 15.09 4.21 -12.53
C ASP A 39 16.15 4.98 -11.72
N ASN A 40 15.77 6.09 -11.08
CA ASN A 40 16.60 6.83 -10.15
C ASN A 40 16.36 6.42 -8.69
N GLN A 41 15.70 5.29 -8.46
CA GLN A 41 15.38 4.78 -7.14
C GLN A 41 14.42 5.67 -6.36
N ARG A 42 13.55 6.38 -7.07
CA ARG A 42 12.48 7.17 -6.44
C ARG A 42 11.15 6.47 -6.63
N MET A 43 10.29 6.54 -5.63
CA MET A 43 8.93 6.04 -5.74
C MET A 43 7.93 7.02 -5.17
N MET A 44 6.72 6.96 -5.68
CA MET A 44 5.58 7.72 -5.18
C MET A 44 4.36 6.84 -5.17
N CYS A 45 3.55 6.94 -4.11
CA CYS A 45 2.39 6.10 -3.92
C CYS A 45 1.22 6.94 -3.42
N VAL A 46 0.05 6.73 -4.03
CA VAL A 46 -1.21 7.30 -3.57
C VAL A 46 -2.23 6.18 -3.51
N LEU A 47 -2.89 6.06 -2.37
CA LEU A 47 -3.91 5.05 -2.10
C LEU A 47 -5.11 5.74 -1.47
N VAL A 48 -6.31 5.41 -1.92
CA VAL A 48 -7.52 6.04 -1.40
C VAL A 48 -8.72 5.09 -1.54
N ASP A 49 -9.64 5.21 -0.59
CA ASP A 49 -10.97 4.61 -0.72
C ASP A 49 -11.73 5.39 -1.79
N GLY A 50 -12.06 4.73 -2.89
CA GLY A 50 -12.63 5.38 -4.07
C GLY A 50 -14.13 5.62 -4.03
N ARG A 51 -14.81 5.30 -2.92
CA ARG A 51 -16.23 5.58 -2.78
C ARG A 51 -16.47 7.09 -2.74
N GLN A 52 -17.39 7.57 -3.54
CA GLN A 52 -17.61 9.00 -3.71
C GLN A 52 -18.42 9.63 -2.58
N ASP A 53 -19.22 8.83 -1.91
CA ASP A 53 -20.15 9.28 -0.88
C ASP A 53 -19.56 9.34 0.53
N LEU A 54 -18.26 9.03 0.67
CA LEU A 54 -17.59 9.13 1.96
C LEU A 54 -17.16 10.57 2.23
N PRO A 55 -17.24 11.02 3.49
CA PRO A 55 -16.71 12.34 3.86
C PRO A 55 -15.20 12.37 3.69
N ALA A 56 -14.68 13.52 3.28
CA ALA A 56 -13.25 13.70 3.02
C ALA A 56 -12.41 13.62 4.30
N ALA A 57 -12.92 14.20 5.38
CA ALA A 57 -12.25 14.17 6.68
C ALA A 57 -13.33 14.35 7.73
N ALA A 58 -13.80 13.28 8.31
CA ALA A 58 -14.82 13.31 9.32
C ALA A 58 -14.32 12.63 10.57
N GLY A 59 -15.20 12.31 11.46
CA GLY A 59 -14.87 11.51 12.62
C GLY A 59 -14.26 10.17 12.21
N ALA A 60 -13.52 9.56 13.09
CA ALA A 60 -12.64 8.42 12.81
C ALA A 60 -13.32 7.27 12.08
N ASP A 61 -14.59 6.98 12.38
CA ASP A 61 -15.26 5.80 11.82
C ASP A 61 -15.80 6.01 10.41
N THR A 62 -15.87 7.25 9.96
CA THR A 62 -16.44 7.58 8.65
C THR A 62 -15.46 8.27 7.74
N ALA A 63 -14.23 8.50 8.20
CA ALA A 63 -13.21 9.14 7.40
C ALA A 63 -12.80 8.25 6.22
N ARG A 64 -12.50 8.87 5.10
CA ARG A 64 -11.97 8.17 3.93
C ARG A 64 -10.57 7.65 4.23
N GLU A 65 -10.35 6.37 4.05
CA GLU A 65 -9.00 5.81 4.18
C GLU A 65 -8.14 6.35 3.04
N TYR A 66 -6.98 6.90 3.39
CA TYR A 66 -6.11 7.57 2.44
C TYR A 66 -4.67 7.47 2.90
N ALA A 67 -3.77 7.21 1.97
CA ALA A 67 -2.34 7.21 2.24
C ALA A 67 -1.59 7.71 1.00
N SER A 68 -0.59 8.54 1.24
CA SER A 68 0.35 8.92 0.19
C SER A 68 1.73 9.06 0.80
N TYR A 69 2.74 8.62 0.08
CA TYR A 69 4.12 8.82 0.50
C TYR A 69 5.06 8.69 -0.69
N THR A 70 6.22 9.27 -0.50
CA THR A 70 7.31 9.22 -1.48
C THR A 70 8.60 8.90 -0.76
N GLY A 71 9.59 8.45 -1.49
CA GLY A 71 10.91 8.22 -0.94
C GLY A 71 11.86 7.58 -1.91
N GLN A 72 13.09 7.44 -1.46
CA GLN A 72 14.08 6.67 -2.16
C GLN A 72 13.91 5.20 -1.79
N TYR A 73 13.91 4.33 -2.79
CA TYR A 73 13.68 2.91 -2.53
C TYR A 73 14.88 2.06 -2.91
N THR A 74 14.96 0.89 -2.25
CA THR A 74 15.83 -0.21 -2.64
C THR A 74 14.96 -1.44 -2.84
N PHE A 75 15.36 -2.32 -3.75
CA PHE A 75 14.66 -3.57 -4.00
C PHE A 75 15.68 -4.68 -4.16
N ALA A 76 15.69 -5.61 -3.22
CA ALA A 76 16.62 -6.76 -3.23
C ALA A 76 15.96 -7.92 -2.47
N ASP A 77 16.18 -9.14 -2.97
CA ASP A 77 15.67 -10.37 -2.32
C ASP A 77 14.16 -10.33 -2.08
N ASN A 78 13.41 -9.77 -3.03
CA ASN A 78 11.97 -9.62 -2.98
C ASN A 78 11.49 -8.74 -1.82
N VAL A 79 12.35 -7.85 -1.33
CA VAL A 79 11.99 -6.87 -0.31
C VAL A 79 12.19 -5.47 -0.89
N LEU A 80 11.11 -4.70 -0.83
CA LEU A 80 11.09 -3.29 -1.21
C LEU A 80 11.15 -2.47 0.07
N THR A 81 12.16 -1.60 0.17
CA THR A 81 12.30 -0.69 1.31
C THR A 81 12.30 0.74 0.79
N THR A 82 11.35 1.55 1.24
CA THR A 82 11.26 2.95 0.88
C THR A 82 11.57 3.80 2.09
N SER A 83 12.61 4.62 2.00
CA SER A 83 12.93 5.61 3.02
C SER A 83 12.03 6.83 2.78
N CYS A 84 11.04 7.00 3.62
CA CYS A 84 9.96 7.97 3.40
C CYS A 84 10.44 9.39 3.67
N ASP A 85 10.28 10.29 2.70
CA ASP A 85 10.67 11.69 2.84
C ASP A 85 9.48 12.66 2.76
N CYS A 86 8.32 12.17 2.34
CA CYS A 86 7.10 12.97 2.28
C CYS A 86 5.90 12.04 2.40
N SER A 87 4.91 12.42 3.19
CA SER A 87 3.72 11.58 3.42
C SER A 87 2.54 12.40 3.89
N SER A 88 1.33 11.92 3.58
CA SER A 88 0.09 12.43 4.19
C SER A 88 0.04 12.18 5.70
N ASP A 89 0.78 11.18 6.18
CA ASP A 89 0.95 10.89 7.60
C ASP A 89 2.34 11.32 8.02
N SER A 90 2.43 12.41 8.78
CA SER A 90 3.71 12.97 9.19
C SER A 90 4.56 12.02 10.04
N ALA A 91 3.92 11.08 10.74
CA ALA A 91 4.64 10.10 11.54
C ALA A 91 5.42 9.09 10.68
N ARG A 92 5.07 8.96 9.41
CA ARG A 92 5.75 8.06 8.48
C ARG A 92 7.06 8.65 7.95
N VAL A 93 7.16 9.99 7.91
CA VAL A 93 8.36 10.68 7.40
C VAL A 93 9.56 10.35 8.26
N GLY A 94 10.67 9.99 7.63
CA GLY A 94 11.89 9.59 8.32
C GLY A 94 11.92 8.12 8.73
N THR A 95 10.90 7.34 8.35
CA THR A 95 10.85 5.90 8.62
C THR A 95 11.00 5.11 7.32
N ASP A 96 11.29 3.83 7.47
CA ASP A 96 11.36 2.91 6.33
C ASP A 96 10.03 2.17 6.16
N GLN A 97 9.48 2.21 4.96
CA GLN A 97 8.31 1.43 4.60
C GLN A 97 8.77 0.15 3.93
N VAL A 98 8.60 -0.99 4.60
CA VAL A 98 9.08 -2.29 4.12
C VAL A 98 7.91 -3.08 3.54
N ARG A 99 8.11 -3.67 2.36
CA ARG A 99 7.09 -4.48 1.71
C ARG A 99 7.71 -5.75 1.15
N GLN A 100 7.06 -6.88 1.40
CA GLN A 100 7.37 -8.11 0.69
C GLN A 100 6.79 -8.01 -0.71
N VAL A 101 7.57 -8.39 -1.71
CA VAL A 101 7.19 -8.28 -3.12
C VAL A 101 7.05 -9.66 -3.71
N ARG A 102 5.95 -9.88 -4.42
CA ARG A 102 5.74 -11.09 -5.21
C ARG A 102 5.16 -10.68 -6.56
N PHE A 103 5.69 -11.27 -7.61
CA PHE A 103 5.13 -11.11 -8.94
C PHE A 103 4.27 -12.36 -9.23
N ALA A 104 3.02 -12.15 -9.59
CA ALA A 104 2.08 -13.22 -9.95
C ALA A 104 1.63 -12.97 -11.39
N GLY A 105 2.30 -13.63 -12.34
CA GLY A 105 2.12 -13.31 -13.76
C GLY A 105 2.58 -11.89 -14.02
N ASP A 106 1.69 -11.07 -14.58
CA ASP A 106 1.94 -9.65 -14.83
C ASP A 106 1.51 -8.74 -13.67
N ARG A 107 1.10 -9.33 -12.55
CA ARG A 107 0.66 -8.59 -11.37
C ARG A 107 1.79 -8.44 -10.36
N LEU A 108 1.76 -7.30 -9.67
CA LEU A 108 2.64 -7.01 -8.54
C LEU A 108 1.83 -7.15 -7.26
N ILE A 109 2.34 -7.93 -6.31
CA ILE A 109 1.70 -8.10 -5.01
C ILE A 109 2.64 -7.49 -3.96
N LEU A 110 2.13 -6.53 -3.19
CA LEU A 110 2.87 -5.91 -2.10
C LEU A 110 2.23 -6.27 -0.77
N ARG A 111 3.04 -6.71 0.17
CA ARG A 111 2.59 -7.11 1.50
C ARG A 111 3.36 -6.32 2.56
N PRO A 112 2.70 -5.42 3.30
CA PRO A 112 3.33 -4.75 4.44
C PRO A 112 3.51 -5.71 5.62
N PRO A 113 4.30 -5.32 6.63
CA PRO A 113 4.40 -6.10 7.86
C PRO A 113 3.04 -6.29 8.52
N VAL A 114 2.90 -7.38 9.27
CA VAL A 114 1.70 -7.66 10.07
C VAL A 114 1.48 -6.51 11.04
N ARG A 115 0.25 -6.04 11.15
CA ARG A 115 -0.11 -4.90 11.96
C ARG A 115 -1.06 -5.32 13.07
N ARG A 116 -0.71 -5.00 14.32
CA ARG A 116 -1.59 -5.27 15.44
C ARG A 116 -2.60 -4.15 15.57
N LYS A 117 -3.88 -4.49 15.50
CA LYS A 117 -4.98 -3.53 15.63
C LYS A 117 -5.32 -3.28 17.10
N ASN A 118 -6.02 -2.18 17.36
CA ASN A 118 -6.48 -1.83 18.70
C ASN A 118 -7.37 -2.90 19.33
N THR A 119 -8.03 -3.70 18.50
CA THR A 119 -8.86 -4.83 18.93
C THR A 119 -8.06 -6.04 19.40
N GLY A 120 -6.74 -6.01 19.27
CA GLY A 120 -5.86 -7.13 19.59
C GLY A 120 -5.69 -8.12 18.44
N VAL A 121 -6.30 -7.85 17.29
CA VAL A 121 -6.20 -8.70 16.10
C VAL A 121 -4.94 -8.34 15.32
N ASN A 122 -4.19 -9.34 14.86
CA ASN A 122 -3.10 -9.15 13.93
C ASN A 122 -3.65 -9.12 12.51
N GLU A 123 -3.42 -8.03 11.80
CA GLU A 123 -3.88 -7.87 10.43
C GLU A 123 -2.75 -8.14 9.46
N HIS A 124 -2.97 -9.13 8.60
CA HIS A 124 -2.18 -9.37 7.40
C HIS A 124 -2.90 -8.69 6.25
N ARG A 125 -2.19 -8.00 5.39
CA ARG A 125 -2.83 -7.39 4.21
C ARG A 125 -1.96 -7.57 2.99
N GLU A 126 -2.62 -7.45 1.84
CA GLU A 126 -1.98 -7.65 0.56
C GLU A 126 -2.63 -6.73 -0.45
N LEU A 127 -1.82 -6.03 -1.24
CA LEU A 127 -2.28 -5.14 -2.28
C LEU A 127 -1.79 -5.66 -3.62
N GLU A 128 -2.70 -5.77 -4.58
CA GLU A 128 -2.42 -6.30 -5.90
C GLU A 128 -2.51 -5.18 -6.93
N TRP A 129 -1.52 -5.12 -7.81
CA TRP A 129 -1.35 -4.03 -8.77
C TRP A 129 -1.18 -4.59 -10.19
N GLU A 130 -1.67 -3.85 -11.17
CA GLU A 130 -1.39 -4.13 -12.58
C GLU A 130 -0.54 -3.01 -13.18
N LYS A 131 0.31 -3.36 -14.12
CA LYS A 131 1.21 -2.39 -14.74
C LYS A 131 0.47 -1.55 -15.77
N LEU A 132 0.66 -0.24 -15.70
CA LEU A 132 0.12 0.71 -16.66
C LEU A 132 1.13 1.07 -17.74
N ALA A 133 2.39 1.23 -17.33
CA ALA A 133 3.44 1.63 -18.25
C ALA A 133 4.82 1.28 -17.75
#